data_e2f6ca00775e24a469c9e1d1c66476a0
#
_entry.id   e2f6ca00775e24a469c9e1d1c66476a0
#
_cell.length_a   1.000
_cell.length_b   1.000
_cell.length_c   1.000
_cell.angle_alpha   90.00
_cell.angle_beta   90.00
_cell.angle_gamma   90.00
#
_symmetry.space_group_name_H-M   'P 1'
#
loop_
_entity.id
_entity.type
_entity.pdbx_description
1 polymer ?
#
loop_
_entity_poly.entity_id
_entity_poly.type
_entity_poly.pdbx_seq_one_letter_code
_entity_poly.pdbx_strand_id
1 'polypeptide(L)'
;MHPDLCNRIDIDSDFGTVLNRFCSQVACGHPLTIYGTGEQTRAFININDSIKCLTLAIEYGKNNDFSKVNILNQMTATHKLNDLKDLLMELYPEASFEYIDNPRAELAANSLKVKNDKFKDLGHKGLEINHDDLKKLVEACKANKERFEHNIHYVKPISFLKKSPL
;
A
#
# COMPACT_ATOMS: atom_id res chain seq x y z
N MET A 1 9.53 -14.30 -9.90
CA MET A 1 8.05 -14.21 -9.90
C MET A 1 7.60 -14.52 -11.31
N HIS A 2 6.62 -15.41 -11.52
CA HIS A 2 6.14 -15.74 -12.86
C HIS A 2 5.45 -14.51 -13.45
N PRO A 3 5.71 -14.12 -14.73
CA PRO A 3 5.15 -12.90 -15.32
C PRO A 3 3.62 -12.82 -15.23
N ASP A 4 2.93 -13.95 -15.43
CA ASP A 4 1.47 -14.02 -15.39
C ASP A 4 0.88 -13.93 -13.98
N LEU A 5 1.73 -14.02 -12.93
CA LEU A 5 1.35 -13.90 -11.53
C LEU A 5 1.75 -12.55 -10.93
N CYS A 6 2.18 -11.60 -11.76
CA CYS A 6 2.40 -10.24 -11.32
C CYS A 6 1.09 -9.64 -10.81
N ASN A 7 1.16 -8.95 -9.68
CA ASN A 7 0.03 -8.19 -9.16
C ASN A 7 -0.51 -7.25 -10.24
N ARG A 8 -1.80 -6.95 -10.15
CA ARG A 8 -2.42 -5.90 -10.92
C ARG A 8 -1.66 -4.59 -10.67
N ILE A 9 -0.96 -4.12 -11.69
CA ILE A 9 -0.17 -2.88 -11.67
C ILE A 9 -0.99 -1.69 -12.18
N ASP A 10 -2.24 -1.91 -12.57
CA ASP A 10 -3.12 -0.87 -13.07
C ASP A 10 -3.27 0.20 -11.98
N ILE A 11 -3.11 1.46 -12.35
CA ILE A 11 -3.40 2.57 -11.47
C ILE A 11 -4.91 2.66 -11.35
N ASP A 12 -5.40 2.23 -10.20
CA ASP A 12 -6.78 2.37 -9.81
C ASP A 12 -6.88 3.58 -8.89
N SER A 13 -7.69 4.56 -9.26
CA SER A 13 -7.88 5.79 -8.50
C SER A 13 -8.49 5.52 -7.11
N ASP A 14 -9.31 4.49 -6.98
CA ASP A 14 -10.08 4.20 -5.78
C ASP A 14 -9.45 3.12 -4.90
N PHE A 15 -8.92 2.06 -5.51
CA PHE A 15 -8.38 0.89 -4.83
C PHE A 15 -6.84 0.77 -4.90
N GLY A 16 -6.19 1.61 -5.70
CA GLY A 16 -4.74 1.65 -5.78
C GLY A 16 -4.11 2.04 -4.44
N THR A 17 -3.18 1.23 -3.94
CA THR A 17 -2.46 1.55 -2.70
C THR A 17 -1.39 2.60 -2.95
N VAL A 18 -1.16 3.47 -1.98
CA VAL A 18 -0.21 4.58 -2.12
C VAL A 18 1.20 4.10 -2.46
N LEU A 19 1.68 3.00 -1.86
CA LEU A 19 3.02 2.49 -2.10
C LEU A 19 3.17 1.97 -3.53
N ASN A 20 2.20 1.21 -4.05
CA ASN A 20 2.22 0.72 -5.42
C ASN A 20 2.17 1.89 -6.42
N ARG A 21 1.38 2.93 -6.12
CA ARG A 21 1.34 4.14 -6.93
C ARG A 21 2.70 4.85 -6.96
N PHE A 22 3.34 5.01 -5.82
CA PHE A 22 4.68 5.62 -5.74
C PHE A 22 5.71 4.83 -6.56
N CYS A 23 5.71 3.49 -6.45
CA CYS A 23 6.59 2.65 -7.25
C CYS A 23 6.33 2.78 -8.77
N SER A 24 5.06 2.88 -9.16
CA SER A 24 4.67 3.11 -10.55
C SER A 24 5.10 4.49 -11.04
N GLN A 25 4.97 5.52 -10.22
CA GLN A 25 5.41 6.87 -10.53
C GLN A 25 6.93 6.95 -10.71
N VAL A 26 7.71 6.33 -9.81
CA VAL A 26 9.17 6.20 -9.99
C VAL A 26 9.49 5.50 -11.30
N ALA A 27 8.84 4.39 -11.60
CA ALA A 27 9.08 3.62 -12.82
C ALA A 27 8.81 4.42 -14.11
N CYS A 28 7.87 5.37 -14.06
CA CYS A 28 7.53 6.24 -15.18
C CYS A 28 8.33 7.55 -15.22
N GLY A 29 9.12 7.85 -14.22
CA GLY A 29 9.78 9.16 -14.07
C GLY A 29 8.78 10.29 -13.75
N HIS A 30 7.66 9.94 -13.13
CA HIS A 30 6.63 10.88 -12.71
C HIS A 30 6.86 11.27 -11.23
N PRO A 31 6.59 12.54 -10.82
CA PRO A 31 6.68 12.91 -9.42
C PRO A 31 5.81 12.03 -8.52
N LEU A 32 6.31 11.68 -7.33
CA LEU A 32 5.53 11.03 -6.28
C LEU A 32 4.45 11.99 -5.79
N THR A 33 3.19 11.65 -5.97
CA THR A 33 2.08 12.54 -5.58
C THR A 33 1.61 12.22 -4.16
N ILE A 34 1.77 13.17 -3.26
CA ILE A 34 1.44 13.03 -1.84
C ILE A 34 0.19 13.85 -1.55
N TYR A 35 -0.86 13.20 -1.04
CA TYR A 35 -2.08 13.88 -0.67
C TYR A 35 -1.93 14.61 0.66
N GLY A 36 -2.28 15.89 0.69
CA GLY A 36 -2.17 16.74 1.87
C GLY A 36 -0.73 16.89 2.35
N THR A 37 -0.49 16.76 3.64
CA THR A 37 0.84 16.96 4.27
C THR A 37 1.72 15.70 4.25
N GLY A 38 1.18 14.53 3.90
CA GLY A 38 1.91 13.28 3.98
C GLY A 38 2.09 12.69 5.39
N GLU A 39 1.54 13.34 6.42
CA GLU A 39 1.66 12.92 7.83
C GLU A 39 0.67 11.82 8.23
N GLN A 40 -0.32 11.55 7.39
CA GLN A 40 -1.28 10.47 7.63
C GLN A 40 -0.58 9.10 7.56
N THR A 41 -0.94 8.22 8.49
CA THR A 41 -0.40 6.85 8.54
C THR A 41 -1.31 5.85 7.84
N ARG A 42 -0.69 4.81 7.26
CA ARG A 42 -1.37 3.66 6.67
C ARG A 42 -0.73 2.36 7.18
N ALA A 43 -1.54 1.33 7.28
CA ALA A 43 -1.07 -0.01 7.62
C ALA A 43 -0.68 -0.77 6.36
N PHE A 44 0.43 -1.49 6.43
CA PHE A 44 0.99 -2.26 5.32
C PHE A 44 1.24 -3.69 5.74
N ILE A 45 1.17 -4.58 4.77
CA ILE A 45 1.58 -5.97 4.90
C ILE A 45 2.21 -6.43 3.57
N ASN A 46 3.30 -7.17 3.65
CA ASN A 46 3.87 -7.86 2.50
C ASN A 46 2.95 -8.99 2.06
N ILE A 47 2.81 -9.22 0.76
CA ILE A 47 1.93 -10.28 0.23
C ILE A 47 2.30 -11.66 0.76
N ASN A 48 3.59 -11.96 0.93
CA ASN A 48 4.05 -13.22 1.50
C ASN A 48 3.60 -13.37 2.96
N ASP A 49 3.59 -12.28 3.72
CA ASP A 49 3.09 -12.27 5.09
C ASP A 49 1.58 -12.41 5.15
N SER A 50 0.87 -11.81 4.20
CA SER A 50 -0.58 -12.01 4.07
C SER A 50 -0.92 -13.49 3.84
N ILE A 51 -0.16 -14.17 2.97
CA ILE A 51 -0.31 -15.62 2.74
C ILE A 51 -0.02 -16.42 4.01
N LYS A 52 1.04 -16.09 4.75
CA LYS A 52 1.34 -16.72 6.05
C LYS A 52 0.20 -16.51 7.05
N CYS A 53 -0.32 -15.30 7.15
CA CYS A 53 -1.47 -14.98 8.01
C CYS A 53 -2.69 -15.84 7.64
N LEU A 54 -3.00 -16.01 6.35
CA LEU A 54 -4.09 -16.88 5.91
C LEU A 54 -3.87 -18.33 6.34
N THR A 55 -2.65 -18.84 6.17
CA THR A 55 -2.29 -20.21 6.59
C THR A 55 -2.48 -20.38 8.11
N LEU A 56 -1.95 -19.44 8.91
CA LEU A 56 -2.12 -19.43 10.37
C LEU A 56 -3.60 -19.33 10.78
N ALA A 57 -4.39 -18.55 10.09
CA ALA A 57 -5.82 -18.42 10.37
C ALA A 57 -6.57 -19.73 10.09
N ILE A 58 -6.21 -20.46 9.02
CA ILE A 58 -6.79 -21.77 8.70
C ILE A 58 -6.42 -22.78 9.80
N GLU A 59 -5.16 -22.82 10.21
CA GLU A 59 -4.68 -23.72 11.27
C GLU A 59 -5.34 -23.39 12.63
N TYR A 60 -5.40 -22.11 12.96
CA TYR A 60 -6.12 -21.63 14.14
C TYR A 60 -7.57 -22.10 14.14
N GLY A 61 -8.23 -21.99 13.00
CA GLY A 61 -9.61 -22.40 12.84
C GLY A 61 -9.84 -23.90 13.03
N LYS A 62 -8.91 -24.76 12.61
CA LYS A 62 -9.04 -26.22 12.81
C LYS A 62 -9.08 -26.61 14.28
N ASN A 63 -8.47 -25.81 15.16
CA ASN A 63 -8.26 -26.12 16.57
C ASN A 63 -9.17 -25.32 17.51
N ASN A 64 -10.05 -24.49 16.98
CA ASN A 64 -10.89 -23.59 17.78
C ASN A 64 -12.36 -23.68 17.37
N ASP A 65 -13.23 -23.34 18.32
CA ASP A 65 -14.68 -23.31 18.11
C ASP A 65 -15.06 -22.12 17.21
N PHE A 66 -15.68 -22.42 16.07
CA PHE A 66 -16.23 -21.44 15.14
C PHE A 66 -17.63 -20.91 15.51
N SER A 67 -18.16 -21.26 16.67
CA SER A 67 -19.44 -20.71 17.15
C SER A 67 -19.37 -19.18 17.35
N LYS A 68 -18.15 -18.62 17.41
CA LYS A 68 -17.90 -17.19 17.61
C LYS A 68 -17.11 -16.61 16.46
N VAL A 69 -17.41 -15.36 16.09
CA VAL A 69 -16.62 -14.59 15.13
C VAL A 69 -15.23 -14.31 15.72
N ASN A 70 -14.19 -14.69 14.99
CA ASN A 70 -12.81 -14.39 15.32
C ASN A 70 -12.26 -13.35 14.35
N ILE A 71 -11.83 -12.21 14.88
CA ILE A 71 -11.22 -11.13 14.10
C ILE A 71 -9.72 -11.22 14.25
N LEU A 72 -9.00 -11.37 13.12
CA LEU A 72 -7.56 -11.40 13.03
C LEU A 72 -7.12 -10.30 12.05
N ASN A 73 -6.46 -9.26 12.54
CA ASN A 73 -5.99 -8.16 11.73
C ASN A 73 -4.67 -8.52 11.04
N GLN A 74 -4.65 -8.47 9.72
CA GLN A 74 -3.44 -8.68 8.93
C GLN A 74 -2.71 -7.35 8.72
N MET A 75 -1.62 -7.14 9.40
CA MET A 75 -0.72 -6.01 9.17
C MET A 75 0.67 -6.30 9.72
N THR A 76 1.67 -5.67 9.16
CA THR A 76 3.05 -5.74 9.67
C THR A 76 3.44 -4.46 10.38
N ALA A 77 3.32 -3.32 9.71
CA ALA A 77 3.73 -2.02 10.21
C ALA A 77 2.81 -0.90 9.73
N THR A 78 2.91 0.25 10.40
CA THR A 78 2.29 1.50 9.96
C THR A 78 3.37 2.48 9.57
N HIS A 79 3.21 3.14 8.44
CA HIS A 79 4.13 4.17 7.94
C HIS A 79 3.37 5.44 7.61
N LYS A 80 4.00 6.59 7.80
CA LYS A 80 3.57 7.85 7.21
C LYS A 80 3.83 7.82 5.71
N LEU A 81 3.07 8.59 4.95
CA LEU A 81 3.34 8.69 3.51
C LEU A 81 4.70 9.33 3.23
N ASN A 82 5.13 10.27 4.08
CA ASN A 82 6.45 10.89 4.00
C ASN A 82 7.57 9.88 4.19
N ASP A 83 7.45 8.95 5.16
CA ASP A 83 8.45 7.89 5.38
C ASP A 83 8.62 7.01 4.13
N LEU A 84 7.51 6.66 3.46
CA LEU A 84 7.54 5.87 2.22
C LEU A 84 8.16 6.62 1.06
N LYS A 85 7.89 7.94 0.96
CA LYS A 85 8.53 8.81 -0.01
C LYS A 85 10.04 8.84 0.22
N ASP A 86 10.48 9.06 1.47
CA ASP A 86 11.90 9.16 1.81
C ASP A 86 12.65 7.85 1.48
N LEU A 87 12.09 6.68 1.81
CA LEU A 87 12.63 5.38 1.45
C LEU A 87 12.82 5.22 -0.07
N LEU A 88 11.85 5.68 -0.87
CA LEU A 88 11.97 5.61 -2.33
C LEU A 88 12.98 6.61 -2.88
N MET A 89 13.08 7.81 -2.32
CA MET A 89 14.06 8.80 -2.73
C MET A 89 15.50 8.43 -2.34
N GLU A 90 15.71 7.67 -1.27
CA GLU A 90 17.01 7.07 -0.96
C GLU A 90 17.46 6.08 -2.06
N LEU A 91 16.52 5.30 -2.60
CA LEU A 91 16.78 4.32 -3.65
C LEU A 91 16.88 4.92 -5.06
N TYR A 92 16.16 5.99 -5.29
CA TYR A 92 15.99 6.67 -6.57
C TYR A 92 16.17 8.19 -6.38
N PRO A 93 17.42 8.67 -6.21
CA PRO A 93 17.71 10.09 -5.94
C PRO A 93 17.25 11.04 -7.05
N GLU A 94 17.06 10.50 -8.26
CA GLU A 94 16.52 11.25 -9.40
C GLU A 94 14.99 11.44 -9.33
N ALA A 95 14.30 10.72 -8.44
CA ALA A 95 12.86 10.87 -8.29
C ALA A 95 12.52 12.25 -7.70
N SER A 96 11.40 12.78 -8.13
CA SER A 96 10.84 14.02 -7.58
C SER A 96 9.53 13.74 -6.85
N PHE A 97 9.04 14.70 -6.09
CA PHE A 97 7.75 14.59 -5.43
C PHE A 97 6.99 15.91 -5.43
N GLU A 98 5.69 15.83 -5.27
CA GLU A 98 4.81 16.97 -5.12
C GLU A 98 3.71 16.69 -4.08
N TYR A 99 3.35 17.71 -3.33
CA TYR A 99 2.18 17.67 -2.46
C TYR A 99 0.99 18.21 -3.23
N ILE A 100 -0.11 17.49 -3.21
CA ILE A 100 -1.37 17.88 -3.85
C ILE A 100 -2.49 17.91 -2.83
N ASP A 101 -3.53 18.68 -3.11
CA ASP A 101 -4.70 18.73 -2.24
C ASP A 101 -5.27 17.33 -1.99
N ASN A 102 -5.59 17.06 -0.73
CA ASN A 102 -6.20 15.76 -0.40
C ASN A 102 -7.64 15.74 -0.91
N PRO A 103 -7.95 14.92 -1.92
CA PRO A 103 -9.29 14.83 -2.46
C PRO A 103 -10.27 14.10 -1.54
N ARG A 104 -9.74 13.44 -0.50
CA ARG A 104 -10.52 12.74 0.51
C ARG A 104 -10.75 13.69 1.67
N ALA A 105 -11.96 13.70 2.22
CA ALA A 105 -12.30 14.46 3.44
C ALA A 105 -11.69 13.73 4.66
N GLU A 106 -10.36 13.67 4.73
CA GLU A 106 -9.62 13.08 5.85
C GLU A 106 -9.04 14.19 6.72
N LEU A 107 -8.91 13.95 8.02
CA LEU A 107 -8.12 14.81 8.89
C LEU A 107 -6.66 14.76 8.46
N ALA A 108 -5.99 15.90 8.44
CA ALA A 108 -4.59 16.03 8.00
C ALA A 108 -3.62 15.11 8.77
N ALA A 109 -3.95 14.77 10.02
CA ALA A 109 -3.18 13.89 10.89
C ALA A 109 -3.97 12.60 11.21
N ASN A 110 -4.50 11.91 10.19
CA ASN A 110 -5.18 10.63 10.40
C ASN A 110 -4.16 9.57 10.79
N SER A 111 -4.05 9.31 12.11
CA SER A 111 -3.15 8.30 12.69
C SER A 111 -3.89 6.98 12.83
N LEU A 112 -3.55 6.03 11.98
CA LEU A 112 -4.11 4.69 12.04
C LEU A 112 -3.35 3.86 13.10
N LYS A 113 -4.03 3.50 14.20
CA LYS A 113 -3.50 2.61 15.23
C LYS A 113 -4.13 1.23 15.08
N VAL A 114 -3.40 0.30 14.49
CA VAL A 114 -3.85 -1.08 14.30
C VAL A 114 -2.95 -2.01 15.11
N LYS A 115 -3.56 -3.05 15.71
CA LYS A 115 -2.84 -4.12 16.40
C LYS A 115 -3.09 -5.45 15.70
N ASN A 116 -2.06 -6.27 15.64
CA ASN A 116 -2.10 -7.63 15.10
C ASN A 116 -1.68 -8.67 16.15
N ASP A 117 -1.98 -8.43 17.41
CA ASP A 117 -1.51 -9.23 18.55
C ASP A 117 -1.85 -10.71 18.36
N LYS A 118 -3.07 -11.03 17.90
CA LYS A 118 -3.48 -12.42 17.64
C LYS A 118 -2.55 -13.16 16.66
N PHE A 119 -2.13 -12.53 15.57
CA PHE A 119 -1.19 -13.18 14.65
C PHE A 119 0.21 -13.28 15.25
N LYS A 120 0.64 -12.32 16.06
CA LYS A 120 1.90 -12.42 16.81
C LYS A 120 1.87 -13.59 17.79
N ASP A 121 0.77 -13.76 18.51
CA ASP A 121 0.58 -14.90 19.44
C ASP A 121 0.60 -16.24 18.69
N LEU A 122 0.17 -16.26 17.43
CA LEU A 122 0.25 -17.42 16.53
C LEU A 122 1.65 -17.61 15.90
N GLY A 123 2.63 -16.81 16.31
CA GLY A 123 4.01 -16.91 15.83
C GLY A 123 4.31 -16.14 14.55
N HIS A 124 3.41 -15.28 14.08
CA HIS A 124 3.68 -14.45 12.93
C HIS A 124 4.75 -13.39 13.25
N LYS A 125 5.82 -13.39 12.45
CA LYS A 125 6.86 -12.36 12.45
C LYS A 125 6.75 -11.63 11.12
N GLY A 126 6.20 -10.41 11.14
CA GLY A 126 6.02 -9.62 9.94
C GLY A 126 7.33 -9.15 9.32
N LEU A 127 7.35 -9.02 8.01
CA LEU A 127 8.45 -8.44 7.24
C LEU A 127 8.18 -6.95 7.05
N GLU A 128 9.02 -6.11 7.60
CA GLU A 128 8.95 -4.67 7.38
C GLU A 128 9.27 -4.34 5.92
N ILE A 129 8.77 -3.20 5.45
CA ILE A 129 9.11 -2.67 4.12
C ILE A 129 10.62 -2.40 4.10
N ASN A 130 11.29 -2.96 3.12
CA ASN A 130 12.74 -2.82 2.94
C ASN A 130 13.09 -2.42 1.50
N HIS A 131 14.31 -1.99 1.32
CA HIS A 131 14.82 -1.51 0.03
C HIS A 131 14.75 -2.57 -1.08
N ASP A 132 15.00 -3.83 -0.77
CA ASP A 132 14.97 -4.90 -1.77
C ASP A 132 13.56 -5.17 -2.30
N ASP A 133 12.56 -5.13 -1.42
CA ASP A 133 11.17 -5.30 -1.84
C ASP A 133 10.69 -4.09 -2.67
N LEU A 134 11.10 -2.87 -2.30
CA LEU A 134 10.80 -1.66 -3.07
C LEU A 134 11.45 -1.71 -4.46
N LYS A 135 12.73 -2.11 -4.55
CA LYS A 135 13.40 -2.32 -5.84
C LYS A 135 12.67 -3.31 -6.72
N LYS A 136 12.28 -4.47 -6.18
CA LYS A 136 11.51 -5.49 -6.92
C LYS A 136 10.18 -4.94 -7.43
N LEU A 137 9.47 -4.14 -6.63
CA LEU A 137 8.21 -3.51 -7.03
C LEU A 137 8.45 -2.51 -8.17
N VAL A 138 9.44 -1.62 -8.05
CA VAL A 138 9.75 -0.64 -9.09
C VAL A 138 10.19 -1.34 -10.38
N GLU A 139 11.05 -2.38 -10.31
CA GLU A 139 11.44 -3.14 -11.49
C GLU A 139 10.26 -3.89 -12.14
N ALA A 140 9.34 -4.43 -11.34
CA ALA A 140 8.10 -5.00 -11.86
C ALA A 140 7.23 -3.94 -12.56
N CYS A 141 7.17 -2.72 -12.02
CA CYS A 141 6.51 -1.59 -12.65
C CYS A 141 7.20 -1.20 -13.96
N LYS A 142 8.53 -1.08 -13.98
CA LYS A 142 9.29 -0.77 -15.21
C LYS A 142 9.03 -1.79 -16.32
N ALA A 143 9.04 -3.09 -15.96
CA ALA A 143 8.79 -4.18 -16.91
C ALA A 143 7.37 -4.19 -17.49
N ASN A 144 6.43 -3.49 -16.87
CA ASN A 144 5.02 -3.42 -17.27
C ASN A 144 4.55 -1.98 -17.50
N LYS A 145 5.45 -1.06 -17.77
CA LYS A 145 5.19 0.38 -17.87
C LYS A 145 4.06 0.71 -18.85
N GLU A 146 4.03 0.04 -19.99
CA GLU A 146 3.00 0.23 -21.04
C GLU A 146 1.56 0.04 -20.55
N ARG A 147 1.38 -0.76 -19.48
CA ARG A 147 0.04 -1.08 -18.96
C ARG A 147 -0.59 0.08 -18.19
N PHE A 148 0.20 1.01 -17.67
CA PHE A 148 -0.31 2.08 -16.80
C PHE A 148 0.26 3.47 -17.11
N GLU A 149 1.27 3.59 -17.98
CA GLU A 149 1.90 4.87 -18.32
C GLU A 149 0.87 5.91 -18.81
N HIS A 150 -0.09 5.49 -19.60
CA HIS A 150 -1.15 6.36 -20.09
C HIS A 150 -2.12 6.81 -18.99
N ASN A 151 -2.17 6.09 -17.88
CA ASN A 151 -3.03 6.38 -16.73
C ASN A 151 -2.28 7.02 -15.55
N ILE A 152 -0.97 7.24 -15.66
CA ILE A 152 -0.17 7.78 -14.56
C ILE A 152 -0.67 9.15 -14.08
N HIS A 153 -1.32 9.90 -14.97
CA HIS A 153 -1.93 11.20 -14.67
C HIS A 153 -3.28 11.10 -13.96
N TYR A 154 -3.91 9.93 -13.95
CA TYR A 154 -5.16 9.67 -13.23
C TYR A 154 -4.96 9.51 -11.71
N VAL A 155 -3.87 10.02 -11.21
CA VAL A 155 -3.66 10.22 -9.78
C VAL A 155 -4.64 11.24 -9.19
N LYS A 156 -5.39 11.96 -10.01
CA LYS A 156 -6.56 12.71 -9.53
C LYS A 156 -7.68 11.71 -9.24
N PRO A 157 -8.06 11.50 -7.97
CA PRO A 157 -9.25 10.73 -7.69
C PRO A 157 -10.38 11.40 -8.47
N ILE A 158 -11.07 10.60 -9.23
CA ILE A 158 -12.36 11.02 -9.77
C ILE A 158 -13.17 11.39 -8.55
N SER A 159 -13.52 12.66 -8.41
CA SER A 159 -14.31 13.16 -7.30
C SER A 159 -15.74 12.60 -7.44
N PHE A 160 -15.92 11.33 -7.12
CA PHE A 160 -17.26 10.76 -6.97
C PHE A 160 -18.04 11.40 -5.81
N LEU A 161 -17.37 12.25 -5.04
CA LEU A 161 -17.97 13.05 -3.98
C LEU A 161 -18.03 14.54 -4.34
N LYS A 162 -18.27 14.90 -5.57
CA LYS A 162 -18.95 16.17 -5.77
C LYS A 162 -20.33 15.98 -5.15
N LYS A 163 -20.48 16.54 -3.94
CA LYS A 163 -21.74 16.68 -3.22
C LYS A 163 -22.85 16.87 -4.23
N SER A 164 -23.79 15.92 -4.30
CA SER A 164 -25.13 16.24 -4.76
C SER A 164 -25.59 17.41 -3.88
N PRO A 165 -26.00 18.52 -4.44
CA PRO A 165 -26.63 19.55 -3.63
C PRO A 165 -27.86 18.90 -3.01
N LEU A 166 -27.92 18.88 -1.68
CA LEU A 166 -29.16 18.64 -0.93
C LEU A 166 -30.14 19.78 -1.22
#